data_d8ae0719cf96366382b5c9e8a47ec6cd
#
_entry.id   d8ae0719cf96366382b5c9e8a47ec6cd
#
_cell.length_a   1.000
_cell.length_b   1.000
_cell.length_c   1.000
_cell.angle_alpha   90.00
_cell.angle_beta   90.00
_cell.angle_gamma   90.00
#
_symmetry.space_group_name_H-M   'P 1'
#
loop_
_entity.id
_entity.type
_entity.pdbx_description
1 polymer ?
#
loop_
_entity_poly.entity_id
_entity_poly.type
_entity_poly.pdbx_seq_one_letter_code
_entity_poly.pdbx_strand_id
1 'polypeptide(L)'
;MAAKQITTRCVIAGGGPAGMMLGYLLARAGVDVLVLEKHADFLRDFRGDTIHPSTLEVMHELGLLDQFLKLPHQKLREIGGIVGDEMVIFADFTHLPTHCGFIAFLPQWDFLDFLADQGKLYPGFKLMMQAEVDDLLWDGDTVTGLKAKLPDGMLDVRADLVVGADGRNSTVRDRAGLEVEDLGAPMDVLWMRLSKQPGDGSQTLGRIQAGRLFVMLDRGDYWQCAYVIPKGGFERLRAEGIEAFRKDLVALNPRLADRVSEIGSWDDVELLTVRVDRLKRWYRDGLLCIGDAAHAMSPVGGVGINLAI
;
A
#
# COMPACT_ATOMS: atom_id res chain seq x y z
N MET A 1 -13.78 -32.60 2.50
CA MET A 1 -14.71 -32.00 3.49
C MET A 1 -15.62 -31.02 2.77
N ALA A 2 -16.87 -30.88 3.19
CA ALA A 2 -17.76 -29.85 2.63
C ALA A 2 -17.21 -28.46 2.97
N ALA A 3 -17.34 -27.50 2.05
CA ALA A 3 -16.95 -26.11 2.32
C ALA A 3 -17.81 -25.53 3.45
N LYS A 4 -17.20 -24.73 4.33
CA LYS A 4 -17.96 -23.90 5.29
C LYS A 4 -18.77 -22.89 4.49
N GLN A 5 -19.97 -22.53 4.98
CA GLN A 5 -20.82 -21.55 4.32
C GLN A 5 -21.13 -20.36 5.24
N ILE A 6 -20.99 -19.16 4.71
CA ILE A 6 -21.34 -17.91 5.36
C ILE A 6 -22.22 -17.10 4.41
N THR A 7 -23.20 -16.36 4.97
CA THR A 7 -23.97 -15.36 4.23
C THR A 7 -23.80 -14.00 4.91
N THR A 8 -23.59 -12.96 4.11
CA THR A 8 -23.48 -11.58 4.54
C THR A 8 -24.08 -10.64 3.50
N ARG A 9 -24.26 -9.36 3.82
CA ARG A 9 -24.72 -8.37 2.84
C ARG A 9 -23.60 -7.96 1.87
N CYS A 10 -22.40 -7.78 2.39
CA CYS A 10 -21.24 -7.45 1.57
C CYS A 10 -20.04 -8.34 1.97
N VAL A 11 -19.32 -8.86 0.99
CA VAL A 11 -18.02 -9.52 1.21
C VAL A 11 -16.94 -8.78 0.45
N ILE A 12 -15.82 -8.49 1.12
CA ILE A 12 -14.68 -7.76 0.59
C ILE A 12 -13.48 -8.69 0.53
N ALA A 13 -12.93 -8.90 -0.65
CA ALA A 13 -11.68 -9.60 -0.86
C ALA A 13 -10.51 -8.63 -0.74
N GLY A 14 -9.67 -8.79 0.29
CA GLY A 14 -8.51 -7.97 0.58
C GLY A 14 -8.69 -7.03 1.77
N GLY A 15 -7.85 -7.22 2.80
CA GLY A 15 -7.76 -6.39 4.01
C GLY A 15 -6.77 -5.23 3.88
N GLY A 16 -6.48 -4.76 2.65
CA GLY A 16 -5.70 -3.55 2.43
C GLY A 16 -6.48 -2.27 2.74
N PRO A 17 -5.86 -1.08 2.54
CA PRO A 17 -6.47 0.21 2.91
C PRO A 17 -7.89 0.42 2.35
N ALA A 18 -8.10 0.14 1.07
CA ALA A 18 -9.41 0.25 0.42
C ALA A 18 -10.46 -0.67 1.08
N GLY A 19 -10.10 -1.96 1.25
CA GLY A 19 -11.03 -2.95 1.80
C GLY A 19 -11.35 -2.71 3.28
N MET A 20 -10.34 -2.34 4.07
CA MET A 20 -10.55 -2.06 5.50
C MET A 20 -11.35 -0.80 5.73
N MET A 21 -11.08 0.28 4.98
CA MET A 21 -11.86 1.52 5.08
C MET A 21 -13.31 1.29 4.64
N LEU A 22 -13.53 0.62 3.49
CA LEU A 22 -14.88 0.30 3.04
C LEU A 22 -15.62 -0.59 4.04
N GLY A 23 -14.94 -1.62 4.58
CA GLY A 23 -15.51 -2.49 5.61
C GLY A 23 -15.96 -1.71 6.86
N TYR A 24 -15.11 -0.80 7.33
CA TYR A 24 -15.46 0.09 8.43
C TYR A 24 -16.68 0.97 8.11
N LEU A 25 -16.70 1.61 6.94
CA LEU A 25 -17.77 2.51 6.53
C LEU A 25 -19.13 1.78 6.41
N LEU A 26 -19.13 0.58 5.80
CA LEU A 26 -20.33 -0.24 5.67
C LEU A 26 -20.87 -0.68 7.03
N ALA A 27 -20.00 -1.16 7.91
CA ALA A 27 -20.40 -1.58 9.24
C ALA A 27 -20.93 -0.40 10.08
N ARG A 28 -20.30 0.78 9.98
CA ARG A 28 -20.78 2.02 10.60
C ARG A 28 -22.17 2.41 10.08
N ALA A 29 -22.45 2.13 8.81
CA ALA A 29 -23.78 2.36 8.20
C ALA A 29 -24.79 1.24 8.52
N GLY A 30 -24.46 0.26 9.36
CA GLY A 30 -25.34 -0.85 9.75
C GLY A 30 -25.45 -1.96 8.71
N VAL A 31 -24.52 -2.05 7.77
CA VAL A 31 -24.45 -3.12 6.78
C VAL A 31 -23.53 -4.24 7.29
N ASP A 32 -24.02 -5.48 7.30
CA ASP A 32 -23.21 -6.65 7.60
C ASP A 32 -22.14 -6.85 6.53
N VAL A 33 -20.88 -6.83 6.93
CA VAL A 33 -19.72 -6.93 6.03
C VAL A 33 -18.71 -7.93 6.56
N LEU A 34 -18.17 -8.75 5.64
CA LEU A 34 -17.07 -9.67 5.91
C LEU A 34 -15.86 -9.27 5.04
N VAL A 35 -14.76 -8.88 5.70
CA VAL A 35 -13.48 -8.63 5.03
C VAL A 35 -12.62 -9.88 5.13
N LEU A 36 -12.09 -10.35 3.99
CA LEU A 36 -11.19 -11.50 3.90
C LEU A 36 -9.77 -11.02 3.58
N GLU A 37 -8.81 -11.36 4.44
CA GLU A 37 -7.39 -11.08 4.22
C GLU A 37 -6.62 -12.40 4.15
N LYS A 38 -5.82 -12.59 3.09
CA LYS A 38 -5.09 -13.84 2.85
C LYS A 38 -3.94 -14.10 3.82
N HIS A 39 -3.42 -13.05 4.45
CA HIS A 39 -2.32 -13.17 5.38
C HIS A 39 -2.78 -13.32 6.83
N ALA A 40 -1.86 -13.72 7.71
CA ALA A 40 -2.13 -13.91 9.13
C ALA A 40 -2.18 -12.58 9.91
N ASP A 41 -1.53 -11.55 9.38
CA ASP A 41 -1.43 -10.21 9.95
C ASP A 41 -1.33 -9.14 8.85
N PHE A 42 -1.20 -7.88 9.24
CA PHE A 42 -1.01 -6.76 8.31
C PHE A 42 0.46 -6.39 8.10
N LEU A 43 1.41 -7.08 8.72
CA LEU A 43 2.83 -6.78 8.59
C LEU A 43 3.28 -6.95 7.13
N ARG A 44 3.66 -5.86 6.50
CA ARG A 44 4.19 -5.81 5.13
C ARG A 44 5.28 -4.78 5.09
N ASP A 45 6.50 -5.24 4.90
CA ASP A 45 7.62 -4.34 4.66
C ASP A 45 7.47 -3.60 3.32
N PHE A 46 8.03 -2.40 3.26
CA PHE A 46 8.17 -1.58 2.05
C PHE A 46 6.86 -1.18 1.36
N ARG A 47 5.78 -0.97 2.13
CA ARG A 47 4.52 -0.48 1.59
C ARG A 47 4.10 0.85 2.19
N GLY A 48 3.28 1.57 1.41
CA GLY A 48 2.80 2.92 1.62
C GLY A 48 2.53 3.32 3.06
N ASP A 49 3.35 4.24 3.54
CA ASP A 49 3.40 4.64 4.95
C ASP A 49 2.99 6.11 5.13
N THR A 50 2.35 6.67 4.12
CA THR A 50 2.01 8.10 4.06
C THR A 50 0.50 8.29 4.05
N ILE A 51 -0.04 8.85 5.11
CA ILE A 51 -1.43 9.26 5.20
C ILE A 51 -1.48 10.77 4.97
N HIS A 52 -2.01 11.16 3.83
CA HIS A 52 -2.02 12.54 3.34
C HIS A 52 -3.12 13.39 4.01
N PRO A 53 -3.03 14.73 3.90
CA PRO A 53 -4.04 15.63 4.45
C PRO A 53 -5.48 15.29 4.02
N SER A 54 -5.69 14.82 2.79
CA SER A 54 -7.01 14.39 2.31
C SER A 54 -7.59 13.23 3.11
N THR A 55 -6.78 12.21 3.38
CA THR A 55 -7.21 11.05 4.21
C THR A 55 -7.35 11.44 5.68
N LEU A 56 -6.48 12.32 6.19
CA LEU A 56 -6.62 12.86 7.55
C LEU A 56 -7.92 13.67 7.69
N GLU A 57 -8.36 14.37 6.63
CA GLU A 57 -9.65 15.05 6.59
C GLU A 57 -10.82 14.06 6.65
N VAL A 58 -10.77 12.98 5.87
CA VAL A 58 -11.75 11.88 5.98
C VAL A 58 -11.77 11.32 7.40
N MET A 59 -10.61 11.10 8.03
CA MET A 59 -10.55 10.65 9.44
C MET A 59 -11.18 11.66 10.40
N HIS A 60 -11.03 12.97 10.14
CA HIS A 60 -11.69 14.01 10.91
C HIS A 60 -13.23 13.95 10.77
N GLU A 61 -13.73 13.89 9.54
CA GLU A 61 -15.18 13.79 9.26
C GLU A 61 -15.80 12.52 9.86
N LEU A 62 -15.02 11.45 9.95
CA LEU A 62 -15.45 10.20 10.59
C LEU A 62 -15.38 10.24 12.13
N GLY A 63 -14.79 11.29 12.73
CA GLY A 63 -14.56 11.41 14.16
C GLY A 63 -13.42 10.53 14.70
N LEU A 64 -12.52 10.09 13.82
CA LEU A 64 -11.42 9.17 14.14
C LEU A 64 -10.08 9.88 14.31
N LEU A 65 -9.94 11.13 13.84
CA LEU A 65 -8.64 11.81 13.72
C LEU A 65 -7.88 11.89 15.05
N ASP A 66 -8.54 12.29 16.14
CA ASP A 66 -7.89 12.46 17.45
C ASP A 66 -7.35 11.15 18.01
N GLN A 67 -8.02 10.04 17.74
CA GLN A 67 -7.55 8.70 18.15
C GLN A 67 -6.42 8.22 17.24
N PHE A 68 -6.54 8.43 15.95
CA PHE A 68 -5.52 8.07 14.96
C PHE A 68 -4.19 8.80 15.22
N LEU A 69 -4.23 10.11 15.52
CA LEU A 69 -3.04 10.90 15.80
C LEU A 69 -2.34 10.55 17.13
N LYS A 70 -2.91 9.68 17.97
CA LYS A 70 -2.21 9.10 19.13
C LYS A 70 -1.27 7.97 18.77
N LEU A 71 -1.42 7.37 17.58
CA LEU A 71 -0.46 6.38 17.09
C LEU A 71 0.91 7.04 16.87
N PRO A 72 2.01 6.33 17.09
CA PRO A 72 3.34 6.83 16.77
C PRO A 72 3.44 7.20 15.29
N HIS A 73 3.72 8.44 14.97
CA HIS A 73 3.87 8.92 13.60
C HIS A 73 4.81 10.13 13.54
N GLN A 74 5.41 10.32 12.37
CA GLN A 74 6.15 11.54 12.05
C GLN A 74 5.26 12.48 11.21
N LYS A 75 5.44 13.80 11.39
CA LYS A 75 4.69 14.83 10.65
C LYS A 75 5.58 15.42 9.57
N LEU A 76 5.26 15.14 8.31
CA LEU A 76 5.92 15.69 7.14
C LEU A 76 5.12 16.91 6.65
N ARG A 77 5.63 18.11 6.92
CA ARG A 77 4.98 19.37 6.52
C ARG A 77 5.36 19.79 5.11
N GLU A 78 6.54 19.38 4.69
CA GLU A 78 7.13 19.70 3.39
C GLU A 78 7.73 18.44 2.79
N ILE A 79 7.67 18.32 1.47
CA ILE A 79 8.42 17.33 0.71
C ILE A 79 9.47 18.08 -0.09
N GLY A 80 10.71 17.73 0.13
CA GLY A 80 11.85 18.31 -0.57
C GLY A 80 12.90 17.27 -0.90
N GLY A 81 13.91 17.74 -1.62
CA GLY A 81 15.06 16.91 -1.98
C GLY A 81 16.21 17.75 -2.51
N ILE A 82 17.36 17.12 -2.61
CA ILE A 82 18.55 17.71 -3.19
C ILE A 82 18.55 17.42 -4.69
N VAL A 83 18.46 18.47 -5.50
CA VAL A 83 18.53 18.40 -6.96
C VAL A 83 19.90 18.95 -7.39
N GLY A 84 20.77 18.07 -7.85
CA GLY A 84 22.18 18.41 -7.97
C GLY A 84 22.77 18.69 -6.59
N ASP A 85 23.10 19.95 -6.30
CA ASP A 85 23.64 20.42 -5.01
C ASP A 85 22.69 21.33 -4.23
N GLU A 86 21.51 21.62 -4.78
CA GLU A 86 20.53 22.55 -4.20
C GLU A 86 19.39 21.84 -3.50
N MET A 87 18.98 22.33 -2.33
CA MET A 87 17.75 21.89 -1.66
C MET A 87 16.55 22.56 -2.32
N VAL A 88 15.62 21.74 -2.78
CA VAL A 88 14.37 22.20 -3.42
C VAL A 88 13.17 21.64 -2.66
N ILE A 89 12.23 22.50 -2.28
CA ILE A 89 10.94 22.11 -1.72
C ILE A 89 9.96 21.90 -2.89
N PHE A 90 9.42 20.69 -3.01
CA PHE A 90 8.48 20.31 -4.08
C PHE A 90 7.03 20.53 -3.67
N ALA A 91 6.74 20.34 -2.37
CA ALA A 91 5.41 20.54 -1.82
C ALA A 91 5.48 21.06 -0.38
N ASP A 92 4.62 22.00 -0.06
CA ASP A 92 4.38 22.53 1.29
C ASP A 92 2.90 22.35 1.63
N PHE A 93 2.62 21.57 2.67
CA PHE A 93 1.26 21.23 3.12
C PHE A 93 0.72 22.19 4.17
N THR A 94 1.56 23.10 4.71
CA THR A 94 1.18 23.99 5.81
C THR A 94 0.09 24.99 5.44
N HIS A 95 -0.04 25.28 4.13
CA HIS A 95 -1.01 26.23 3.59
C HIS A 95 -2.33 25.60 3.14
N LEU A 96 -2.49 24.29 3.28
CA LEU A 96 -3.73 23.61 2.91
C LEU A 96 -4.86 23.98 3.90
N PRO A 97 -6.08 24.26 3.40
CA PRO A 97 -7.23 24.56 4.24
C PRO A 97 -7.85 23.26 4.82
N THR A 98 -7.04 22.45 5.51
CA THR A 98 -7.40 21.18 6.11
C THR A 98 -7.05 21.16 7.59
N HIS A 99 -7.66 20.26 8.38
CA HIS A 99 -7.37 20.12 9.81
C HIS A 99 -5.90 19.74 10.07
N CYS A 100 -5.28 19.03 9.13
CA CYS A 100 -3.89 18.62 9.22
C CYS A 100 -3.08 19.09 8.01
N GLY A 101 -2.26 20.14 8.18
CA GLY A 101 -1.32 20.63 7.17
C GLY A 101 -0.02 19.80 7.14
N PHE A 102 -0.11 18.46 7.11
CA PHE A 102 1.04 17.56 7.07
C PHE A 102 0.64 16.16 6.59
N ILE A 103 1.60 15.42 6.08
CA ILE A 103 1.47 13.97 5.89
C ILE A 103 1.84 13.28 7.20
N ALA A 104 0.96 12.41 7.71
CA ALA A 104 1.30 11.50 8.79
C ALA A 104 2.07 10.31 8.22
N PHE A 105 3.32 10.16 8.66
CA PHE A 105 4.20 9.09 8.23
C PHE A 105 4.27 8.03 9.33
N LEU A 106 3.70 6.85 9.05
CA LEU A 106 3.64 5.72 9.97
C LEU A 106 3.56 4.41 9.19
N PRO A 107 3.91 3.27 9.80
CA PRO A 107 3.78 1.98 9.14
C PRO A 107 2.33 1.69 8.72
N GLN A 108 2.14 1.15 7.51
CA GLN A 108 0.80 0.84 6.98
C GLN A 108 0.01 -0.11 7.89
N TRP A 109 0.70 -1.06 8.56
CA TRP A 109 0.03 -2.01 9.46
C TRP A 109 -0.61 -1.31 10.66
N ASP A 110 0.00 -0.26 11.22
CA ASP A 110 -0.59 0.51 12.32
C ASP A 110 -1.89 1.19 11.89
N PHE A 111 -1.96 1.68 10.64
CA PHE A 111 -3.17 2.24 10.06
C PHE A 111 -4.25 1.16 9.86
N LEU A 112 -3.87 -0.03 9.37
CA LEU A 112 -4.81 -1.12 9.12
C LEU A 112 -5.33 -1.73 10.43
N ASP A 113 -4.46 -1.92 11.43
CA ASP A 113 -4.84 -2.38 12.76
C ASP A 113 -5.79 -1.37 13.43
N PHE A 114 -5.50 -0.08 13.29
CA PHE A 114 -6.40 0.97 13.76
C PHE A 114 -7.79 0.86 13.13
N LEU A 115 -7.88 0.71 11.81
CA LEU A 115 -9.16 0.55 11.11
C LEU A 115 -9.88 -0.75 11.54
N ALA A 116 -9.14 -1.83 11.73
CA ALA A 116 -9.69 -3.09 12.22
C ALA A 116 -10.31 -2.93 13.61
N ASP A 117 -9.61 -2.26 14.51
CA ASP A 117 -10.10 -2.02 15.87
C ASP A 117 -11.33 -1.09 15.90
N GLN A 118 -11.35 -0.06 15.06
CA GLN A 118 -12.53 0.78 14.90
C GLN A 118 -13.71 0.01 14.28
N GLY A 119 -13.44 -0.86 13.30
CA GLY A 119 -14.46 -1.72 12.69
C GLY A 119 -15.11 -2.67 13.69
N LYS A 120 -14.32 -3.30 14.57
CA LYS A 120 -14.78 -4.24 15.62
C LYS A 120 -15.78 -3.61 16.62
N LEU A 121 -15.86 -2.28 16.70
CA LEU A 121 -16.86 -1.60 17.53
C LEU A 121 -18.29 -1.75 16.96
N TYR A 122 -18.44 -2.15 15.71
CA TYR A 122 -19.71 -2.35 15.04
C TYR A 122 -20.01 -3.85 14.89
N PRO A 123 -21.19 -4.32 15.34
CA PRO A 123 -21.51 -5.75 15.33
C PRO A 123 -21.58 -6.36 13.93
N GLY A 124 -21.84 -5.56 12.90
CA GLY A 124 -21.88 -5.98 11.51
C GLY A 124 -20.50 -6.16 10.87
N PHE A 125 -19.40 -5.72 11.52
CA PHE A 125 -18.05 -5.86 10.98
C PHE A 125 -17.44 -7.22 11.35
N LYS A 126 -16.98 -7.93 10.33
CA LYS A 126 -16.21 -9.16 10.51
C LYS A 126 -14.94 -9.12 9.65
N LEU A 127 -13.81 -9.44 10.26
CA LEU A 127 -12.52 -9.59 9.59
C LEU A 127 -12.04 -11.02 9.78
N MET A 128 -11.71 -11.67 8.67
CA MET A 128 -11.15 -13.02 8.67
C MET A 128 -9.77 -12.99 8.01
N MET A 129 -8.75 -13.23 8.81
CA MET A 129 -7.37 -13.39 8.37
C MET A 129 -7.15 -14.81 7.85
N GLN A 130 -6.07 -15.03 7.09
CA GLN A 130 -5.71 -16.30 6.45
C GLN A 130 -6.84 -16.87 5.57
N ALA A 131 -7.58 -15.98 4.92
CA ALA A 131 -8.68 -16.32 4.01
C ALA A 131 -8.33 -15.82 2.60
N GLU A 132 -7.75 -16.68 1.78
CA GLU A 132 -7.32 -16.36 0.42
C GLU A 132 -8.44 -16.59 -0.57
N VAL A 133 -8.92 -15.54 -1.21
CA VAL A 133 -9.94 -15.63 -2.26
C VAL A 133 -9.37 -16.35 -3.48
N ASP A 134 -10.08 -17.38 -3.96
CA ASP A 134 -9.66 -18.27 -5.04
C ASP A 134 -10.58 -18.19 -6.27
N ASP A 135 -11.89 -18.00 -6.03
CA ASP A 135 -12.88 -18.00 -7.10
C ASP A 135 -14.14 -17.21 -6.71
N LEU A 136 -15.04 -16.98 -7.67
CA LEU A 136 -16.33 -16.33 -7.50
C LEU A 136 -17.47 -17.36 -7.52
N LEU A 137 -18.57 -17.05 -6.83
CA LEU A 137 -19.85 -17.75 -6.93
C LEU A 137 -20.76 -17.00 -7.89
N TRP A 138 -21.44 -17.73 -8.75
CA TRP A 138 -22.26 -17.19 -9.82
C TRP A 138 -23.70 -17.71 -9.77
N ASP A 139 -24.64 -16.87 -10.23
CA ASP A 139 -25.98 -17.24 -10.62
C ASP A 139 -26.26 -16.60 -11.98
N GLY A 140 -26.24 -17.42 -13.06
CA GLY A 140 -26.17 -16.91 -14.41
C GLY A 140 -24.93 -16.00 -14.61
N ASP A 141 -25.17 -14.75 -15.02
CA ASP A 141 -24.12 -13.73 -15.23
C ASP A 141 -23.87 -12.84 -14.01
N THR A 142 -24.59 -13.06 -12.91
CA THR A 142 -24.48 -12.28 -11.68
C THR A 142 -23.54 -12.94 -10.69
N VAL A 143 -22.61 -12.16 -10.12
CA VAL A 143 -21.77 -12.62 -9.01
C VAL A 143 -22.59 -12.59 -7.73
N THR A 144 -22.66 -13.73 -7.01
CA THR A 144 -23.48 -13.91 -5.79
C THR A 144 -22.63 -14.24 -4.57
N GLY A 145 -21.31 -14.17 -4.68
CA GLY A 145 -20.40 -14.46 -3.60
C GLY A 145 -19.01 -14.82 -4.10
N LEU A 146 -18.21 -15.36 -3.18
CA LEU A 146 -16.85 -15.81 -3.47
C LEU A 146 -16.49 -17.09 -2.72
N LYS A 147 -15.42 -17.75 -3.17
CA LYS A 147 -14.78 -18.88 -2.52
C LYS A 147 -13.42 -18.47 -1.97
N ALA A 148 -13.11 -18.91 -0.78
CA ALA A 148 -11.82 -18.66 -0.16
C ALA A 148 -11.20 -19.95 0.39
N LYS A 149 -9.87 -20.01 0.36
CA LYS A 149 -9.06 -21.03 1.02
C LYS A 149 -8.75 -20.58 2.44
N LEU A 150 -9.01 -21.44 3.40
CA LEU A 150 -8.64 -21.29 4.81
C LEU A 150 -7.58 -22.33 5.16
N PRO A 151 -6.82 -22.17 6.26
CA PRO A 151 -5.88 -23.18 6.72
C PRO A 151 -6.53 -24.55 6.98
N ASP A 152 -7.83 -24.57 7.32
CA ASP A 152 -8.58 -25.77 7.69
C ASP A 152 -9.62 -26.21 6.63
N GLY A 153 -9.61 -25.64 5.42
CA GLY A 153 -10.48 -26.04 4.33
C GLY A 153 -10.96 -24.91 3.44
N MET A 154 -12.11 -25.12 2.80
CA MET A 154 -12.72 -24.14 1.89
C MET A 154 -13.88 -23.42 2.56
N LEU A 155 -14.06 -22.17 2.17
CA LEU A 155 -15.16 -21.30 2.59
C LEU A 155 -15.90 -20.76 1.36
N ASP A 156 -17.23 -20.96 1.32
CA ASP A 156 -18.12 -20.29 0.40
C ASP A 156 -18.83 -19.13 1.13
N VAL A 157 -18.68 -17.92 0.61
CA VAL A 157 -19.38 -16.74 1.14
C VAL A 157 -20.39 -16.25 0.11
N ARG A 158 -21.67 -16.29 0.46
CA ARG A 158 -22.73 -15.66 -0.34
C ARG A 158 -22.97 -14.23 0.14
N ALA A 159 -23.14 -13.31 -0.81
CA ALA A 159 -23.35 -11.91 -0.51
C ALA A 159 -24.21 -11.22 -1.58
N ASP A 160 -24.91 -10.13 -1.18
CA ASP A 160 -25.62 -9.26 -2.12
C ASP A 160 -24.61 -8.48 -3.00
N LEU A 161 -23.44 -8.17 -2.44
CA LEU A 161 -22.34 -7.49 -3.14
C LEU A 161 -21.00 -8.12 -2.81
N VAL A 162 -20.20 -8.39 -3.82
CA VAL A 162 -18.79 -8.75 -3.73
C VAL A 162 -17.94 -7.53 -4.07
N VAL A 163 -16.93 -7.24 -3.26
CA VAL A 163 -15.97 -6.17 -3.54
C VAL A 163 -14.56 -6.76 -3.67
N GLY A 164 -13.92 -6.53 -4.82
CA GLY A 164 -12.52 -6.84 -5.05
C GLY A 164 -11.63 -5.67 -4.62
N ALA A 165 -10.88 -5.86 -3.54
CA ALA A 165 -9.88 -4.95 -2.99
C ALA A 165 -8.54 -5.68 -2.75
N ASP A 166 -8.31 -6.77 -3.50
CA ASP A 166 -7.22 -7.74 -3.34
C ASP A 166 -5.92 -7.34 -4.10
N GLY A 167 -5.85 -6.08 -4.48
CA GLY A 167 -4.63 -5.44 -4.94
C GLY A 167 -4.32 -5.65 -6.42
N ARG A 168 -3.11 -5.25 -6.84
CA ARG A 168 -2.66 -5.20 -8.24
C ARG A 168 -2.67 -6.54 -8.99
N ASN A 169 -2.64 -7.65 -8.27
CA ASN A 169 -2.77 -9.01 -8.82
C ASN A 169 -4.13 -9.61 -8.40
N SER A 170 -5.20 -8.86 -8.58
CA SER A 170 -6.54 -9.21 -8.11
C SER A 170 -7.07 -10.49 -8.75
N THR A 171 -7.31 -11.50 -7.92
CA THR A 171 -8.01 -12.73 -8.29
C THR A 171 -9.46 -12.42 -8.64
N VAL A 172 -10.12 -11.54 -7.87
CA VAL A 172 -11.52 -11.16 -8.11
C VAL A 172 -11.71 -10.54 -9.48
N ARG A 173 -10.86 -9.59 -9.86
CA ARG A 173 -10.85 -8.95 -11.18
C ARG A 173 -10.70 -9.98 -12.31
N ASP A 174 -9.71 -10.86 -12.16
CA ASP A 174 -9.38 -11.85 -13.19
C ASP A 174 -10.50 -12.88 -13.35
N ARG A 175 -11.07 -13.39 -12.24
CA ARG A 175 -12.22 -14.31 -12.25
C ARG A 175 -13.51 -13.69 -12.78
N ALA A 176 -13.66 -12.38 -12.59
CA ALA A 176 -14.77 -11.62 -13.13
C ALA A 176 -14.62 -11.31 -14.63
N GLY A 177 -13.47 -11.59 -15.24
CA GLY A 177 -13.19 -11.28 -16.64
C GLY A 177 -13.19 -9.78 -16.93
N LEU A 178 -12.82 -8.94 -15.95
CA LEU A 178 -12.74 -7.50 -16.12
C LEU A 178 -11.45 -7.12 -16.85
N GLU A 179 -11.59 -6.34 -17.91
CA GLU A 179 -10.48 -5.98 -18.80
C GLU A 179 -9.63 -4.85 -18.21
N VAL A 180 -8.30 -5.09 -18.13
CA VAL A 180 -7.31 -4.14 -17.66
C VAL A 180 -6.73 -3.37 -18.84
N GLU A 181 -6.66 -2.05 -18.72
CA GLU A 181 -5.89 -1.17 -19.58
C GLU A 181 -4.53 -0.91 -18.92
N ASP A 182 -3.46 -1.47 -19.47
CA ASP A 182 -2.09 -1.19 -19.03
C ASP A 182 -1.62 0.14 -19.61
N LEU A 183 -1.34 1.10 -18.73
CA LEU A 183 -0.85 2.44 -19.11
C LEU A 183 0.67 2.49 -19.17
N GLY A 184 1.35 1.41 -18.73
CA GLY A 184 2.79 1.33 -18.63
C GLY A 184 3.35 2.13 -17.46
N ALA A 185 4.57 1.78 -17.07
CA ALA A 185 5.33 2.54 -16.07
C ALA A 185 6.76 2.72 -16.56
N PRO A 186 7.37 3.92 -16.47
CA PRO A 186 8.71 4.16 -16.98
C PRO A 186 9.81 3.63 -16.06
N MET A 187 9.45 3.18 -14.84
CA MET A 187 10.42 2.85 -13.78
C MET A 187 10.01 1.63 -12.96
N ASP A 188 11.01 1.09 -12.27
CA ASP A 188 10.87 0.20 -11.12
C ASP A 188 11.59 0.80 -9.91
N VAL A 189 11.39 0.25 -8.72
CA VAL A 189 12.01 0.74 -7.48
C VAL A 189 12.69 -0.40 -6.77
N LEU A 190 13.95 -0.18 -6.38
CA LEU A 190 14.71 -1.07 -5.51
C LEU A 190 14.60 -0.55 -4.07
N TRP A 191 14.16 -1.42 -3.17
CA TRP A 191 14.07 -1.13 -1.75
C TRP A 191 15.18 -1.82 -0.99
N MET A 192 15.74 -1.13 0.02
CA MET A 192 16.79 -1.67 0.89
C MET A 192 16.76 -0.98 2.24
N ARG A 193 17.41 -1.58 3.23
CA ARG A 193 17.59 -1.03 4.57
C ARG A 193 19.04 -0.68 4.80
N LEU A 194 19.27 0.44 5.48
CA LEU A 194 20.57 0.86 5.98
C LEU A 194 20.42 1.34 7.42
N SER A 195 21.41 1.08 8.25
CA SER A 195 21.42 1.55 9.64
C SER A 195 21.37 3.07 9.70
N LYS A 196 20.70 3.60 10.73
CA LYS A 196 20.71 5.02 11.05
C LYS A 196 21.71 5.26 12.16
N GLN A 197 22.56 6.29 11.99
CA GLN A 197 23.60 6.64 12.95
C GLN A 197 23.29 7.95 13.67
N PRO A 198 23.81 8.14 14.88
CA PRO A 198 23.76 9.45 15.56
C PRO A 198 24.35 10.53 14.66
N GLY A 199 23.58 11.60 14.38
CA GLY A 199 24.02 12.69 13.51
C GLY A 199 23.48 12.65 12.08
N ASP A 200 22.79 11.59 11.66
CA ASP A 200 22.16 11.52 10.33
C ASP A 200 20.99 12.50 10.15
N GLY A 201 20.45 13.03 11.25
CA GLY A 201 19.24 13.84 11.22
C GLY A 201 17.96 12.98 11.19
N SER A 202 16.83 13.64 11.02
CA SER A 202 15.50 12.99 11.01
C SER A 202 14.66 13.34 9.79
N GLN A 203 15.26 13.93 8.75
CA GLN A 203 14.53 14.35 7.58
C GLN A 203 14.58 13.27 6.50
N THR A 204 13.39 12.89 6.01
CA THR A 204 13.26 12.16 4.76
C THR A 204 13.83 13.02 3.64
N LEU A 205 14.83 12.50 2.95
CA LEU A 205 15.56 13.22 1.90
C LEU A 205 15.50 12.46 0.58
N GLY A 206 15.04 13.15 -0.45
CA GLY A 206 15.23 12.74 -1.84
C GLY A 206 16.54 13.31 -2.40
N ARG A 207 17.26 12.52 -3.21
CA ARG A 207 18.36 13.01 -4.05
C ARG A 207 18.06 12.72 -5.50
N ILE A 208 18.10 13.77 -6.30
CA ILE A 208 17.82 13.74 -7.74
C ILE A 208 19.07 14.21 -8.48
N GLN A 209 19.65 13.32 -9.24
CA GLN A 209 20.73 13.60 -10.18
C GLN A 209 20.35 13.04 -11.55
N ALA A 210 20.99 13.50 -12.62
CA ALA A 210 20.69 13.11 -14.00
C ALA A 210 20.37 11.62 -14.17
N GLY A 211 19.09 11.30 -14.34
CA GLY A 211 18.58 9.94 -14.52
C GLY A 211 18.54 9.05 -13.28
N ARG A 212 18.76 9.60 -12.08
CA ARG A 212 18.79 8.86 -10.80
C ARG A 212 17.93 9.54 -9.78
N LEU A 213 17.14 8.77 -9.04
CA LEU A 213 16.37 9.21 -7.88
C LEU A 213 16.61 8.23 -6.74
N PHE A 214 17.08 8.76 -5.64
CA PHE A 214 17.29 8.01 -4.39
C PHE A 214 16.55 8.70 -3.26
N VAL A 215 15.76 7.95 -2.51
CA VAL A 215 14.96 8.47 -1.40
C VAL A 215 15.32 7.70 -0.13
N MET A 216 15.52 8.42 0.97
CA MET A 216 15.74 7.85 2.30
C MET A 216 14.59 8.25 3.21
N LEU A 217 13.88 7.25 3.73
CA LEU A 217 12.76 7.40 4.65
C LEU A 217 13.23 7.05 6.06
N ASP A 218 13.07 8.00 6.98
CA ASP A 218 13.42 7.80 8.39
C ASP A 218 12.43 6.85 9.08
N ARG A 219 12.93 5.75 9.66
CA ARG A 219 12.15 4.75 10.41
C ARG A 219 12.49 4.73 11.90
N GLY A 220 13.17 5.76 12.38
CA GLY A 220 13.62 5.87 13.76
C GLY A 220 15.01 5.27 13.95
N ASP A 221 15.16 3.97 13.84
CA ASP A 221 16.40 3.21 14.06
C ASP A 221 17.12 2.80 12.76
N TYR A 222 16.45 2.92 11.60
CA TYR A 222 17.04 2.62 10.30
C TYR A 222 16.52 3.55 9.20
N TRP A 223 17.21 3.57 8.07
CA TRP A 223 16.78 4.19 6.83
C TRP A 223 16.16 3.15 5.91
N GLN A 224 14.92 3.35 5.53
CA GLN A 224 14.34 2.66 4.40
C GLN A 224 14.68 3.43 3.13
N CYS A 225 15.44 2.81 2.25
CA CYS A 225 15.96 3.46 1.05
C CYS A 225 15.26 2.95 -0.20
N ALA A 226 14.88 3.89 -1.08
CA ALA A 226 14.31 3.61 -2.39
C ALA A 226 15.23 4.13 -3.49
N TYR A 227 15.66 3.26 -4.39
CA TYR A 227 16.43 3.63 -5.58
C TYR A 227 15.60 3.35 -6.83
N VAL A 228 15.32 4.41 -7.58
CA VAL A 228 14.50 4.34 -8.79
C VAL A 228 15.38 3.96 -9.97
N ILE A 229 14.94 2.96 -10.72
CA ILE A 229 15.61 2.46 -11.94
C ILE A 229 14.68 2.55 -13.14
N PRO A 230 15.20 2.61 -14.37
CA PRO A 230 14.38 2.44 -15.56
C PRO A 230 13.65 1.11 -15.55
N LYS A 231 12.44 1.06 -16.11
CA LYS A 231 11.63 -0.15 -16.21
C LYS A 231 12.41 -1.33 -16.77
N GLY A 232 12.40 -2.46 -16.03
CA GLY A 232 13.13 -3.68 -16.40
C GLY A 232 14.66 -3.58 -16.25
N GLY A 233 15.20 -2.52 -15.64
CA GLY A 233 16.64 -2.27 -15.52
C GLY A 233 17.36 -3.14 -14.48
N PHE A 234 16.64 -3.91 -13.67
CA PHE A 234 17.22 -4.64 -12.55
C PHE A 234 18.24 -5.71 -12.97
N GLU A 235 17.95 -6.49 -14.00
CA GLU A 235 18.86 -7.53 -14.47
C GLU A 235 20.20 -6.97 -14.98
N ARG A 236 20.19 -5.77 -15.58
CA ARG A 236 21.42 -5.08 -15.98
C ARG A 236 22.24 -4.69 -14.75
N LEU A 237 21.61 -4.10 -13.71
CA LEU A 237 22.31 -3.77 -12.47
C LEU A 237 22.89 -5.02 -11.78
N ARG A 238 22.16 -6.13 -11.79
CA ARG A 238 22.67 -7.39 -11.26
C ARG A 238 23.90 -7.88 -12.00
N ALA A 239 23.93 -7.75 -13.31
CA ALA A 239 25.08 -8.14 -14.13
C ALA A 239 26.31 -7.25 -13.90
N GLU A 240 26.12 -5.97 -13.55
CA GLU A 240 27.19 -5.04 -13.17
C GLU A 240 27.78 -5.36 -11.78
N GLY A 241 27.02 -6.09 -10.96
CA GLY A 241 27.42 -6.59 -9.65
C GLY A 241 27.11 -5.64 -8.49
N ILE A 242 27.01 -6.22 -7.28
CA ILE A 242 26.62 -5.48 -6.05
C ILE A 242 27.61 -4.37 -5.69
N GLU A 243 28.89 -4.57 -5.98
CA GLU A 243 29.92 -3.56 -5.70
C GLU A 243 29.77 -2.29 -6.58
N ALA A 244 29.36 -2.46 -7.85
CA ALA A 244 29.04 -1.34 -8.72
C ALA A 244 27.84 -0.56 -8.19
N PHE A 245 26.81 -1.29 -7.75
CA PHE A 245 25.59 -0.69 -7.15
C PHE A 245 25.91 0.09 -5.86
N ARG A 246 26.73 -0.48 -4.95
CA ARG A 246 27.19 0.23 -3.74
C ARG A 246 27.94 1.52 -4.07
N LYS A 247 28.83 1.49 -5.05
CA LYS A 247 29.56 2.69 -5.52
C LYS A 247 28.60 3.75 -6.07
N ASP A 248 27.57 3.33 -6.77
CA ASP A 248 26.55 4.23 -7.31
C ASP A 248 25.74 4.91 -6.20
N LEU A 249 25.35 4.17 -5.15
CA LEU A 249 24.69 4.73 -3.97
C LEU A 249 25.56 5.75 -3.24
N VAL A 250 26.85 5.45 -3.05
CA VAL A 250 27.80 6.39 -2.42
C VAL A 250 28.00 7.63 -3.30
N ALA A 251 28.06 7.48 -4.62
CA ALA A 251 28.17 8.62 -5.52
C ALA A 251 26.96 9.55 -5.43
N LEU A 252 25.76 8.99 -5.23
CA LEU A 252 24.53 9.77 -5.01
C LEU A 252 24.49 10.40 -3.63
N ASN A 253 24.85 9.65 -2.60
CA ASN A 253 24.87 10.12 -1.23
C ASN A 253 26.17 9.70 -0.50
N PRO A 254 27.22 10.55 -0.50
CA PRO A 254 28.50 10.24 0.11
C PRO A 254 28.41 9.89 1.62
N ARG A 255 27.36 10.30 2.31
CA ARG A 255 27.12 9.95 3.73
C ARG A 255 26.88 8.45 3.96
N LEU A 256 26.63 7.69 2.91
CA LEU A 256 26.42 6.24 3.00
C LEU A 256 27.72 5.44 2.92
N ALA A 257 28.88 6.08 2.71
CA ALA A 257 30.15 5.38 2.47
C ALA A 257 30.57 4.44 3.60
N ASP A 258 30.18 4.75 4.83
CA ASP A 258 30.48 3.99 6.05
C ASP A 258 29.56 2.78 6.29
N ARG A 259 28.41 2.71 5.60
CA ARG A 259 27.37 1.67 5.85
C ARG A 259 26.84 0.99 4.58
N VAL A 260 27.18 1.44 3.41
CA VAL A 260 26.69 0.82 2.15
C VAL A 260 27.07 -0.65 2.03
N SER A 261 28.12 -1.11 2.75
CA SER A 261 28.51 -2.52 2.84
C SER A 261 27.50 -3.40 3.58
N GLU A 262 26.53 -2.82 4.31
CA GLU A 262 25.41 -3.53 4.92
C GLU A 262 24.51 -4.21 3.85
N ILE A 263 24.48 -3.68 2.63
CA ILE A 263 23.86 -4.35 1.49
C ILE A 263 24.84 -5.46 1.04
N GLY A 264 24.80 -6.62 1.68
CA GLY A 264 25.76 -7.71 1.50
C GLY A 264 25.63 -8.39 0.14
N SER A 265 24.41 -8.53 -0.35
CA SER A 265 24.07 -9.20 -1.60
C SER A 265 22.79 -8.62 -2.22
N TRP A 266 22.37 -9.15 -3.38
CA TRP A 266 21.08 -8.80 -3.99
C TRP A 266 19.87 -9.33 -3.20
N ASP A 267 20.07 -10.21 -2.21
CA ASP A 267 19.01 -10.67 -1.32
C ASP A 267 18.58 -9.58 -0.32
N ASP A 268 19.43 -8.55 -0.11
CA ASP A 268 19.16 -7.38 0.72
C ASP A 268 18.44 -6.26 -0.06
N VAL A 269 18.17 -6.49 -1.36
CA VAL A 269 17.56 -5.52 -2.28
C VAL A 269 16.26 -6.08 -2.87
N GLU A 270 15.14 -5.48 -2.50
CA GLU A 270 13.83 -5.92 -2.96
C GLU A 270 13.35 -5.12 -4.17
N LEU A 271 12.98 -5.81 -5.24
CA LEU A 271 12.45 -5.20 -6.46
C LEU A 271 10.95 -4.98 -6.35
N LEU A 272 10.52 -3.73 -6.34
CA LEU A 272 9.15 -3.34 -6.61
C LEU A 272 8.94 -3.10 -8.10
N THR A 273 8.33 -4.05 -8.78
CA THR A 273 7.88 -3.87 -10.16
C THR A 273 6.67 -2.92 -10.17
N VAL A 274 6.89 -1.73 -10.69
CA VAL A 274 5.83 -0.70 -10.78
C VAL A 274 4.88 -1.04 -11.91
N ARG A 275 3.58 -0.97 -11.64
CA ARG A 275 2.51 -1.05 -12.63
C ARG A 275 1.64 0.19 -12.52
N VAL A 276 1.20 0.68 -13.66
CA VAL A 276 0.20 1.74 -13.77
C VAL A 276 -0.85 1.21 -14.73
N ASP A 277 -1.97 0.83 -14.18
CA ASP A 277 -3.07 0.24 -14.93
C ASP A 277 -4.42 0.66 -14.36
N ARG A 278 -5.46 0.45 -15.12
CA ARG A 278 -6.84 0.64 -14.66
C ARG A 278 -7.78 -0.33 -15.36
N LEU A 279 -8.90 -0.63 -14.71
CA LEU A 279 -9.98 -1.35 -15.34
C LEU A 279 -10.74 -0.44 -16.33
N LYS A 280 -11.11 -0.98 -17.51
CA LYS A 280 -12.03 -0.28 -18.43
C LYS A 280 -13.44 -0.17 -17.85
N ARG A 281 -13.86 -1.20 -17.10
CA ARG A 281 -15.10 -1.24 -16.32
C ARG A 281 -14.77 -1.81 -14.94
N TRP A 282 -15.15 -1.13 -13.88
CA TRP A 282 -14.80 -1.50 -12.51
C TRP A 282 -15.80 -2.46 -11.86
N TYR A 283 -16.90 -2.76 -12.51
CA TYR A 283 -17.99 -3.53 -11.95
C TYR A 283 -18.62 -4.47 -12.98
N ARG A 284 -19.34 -5.43 -12.47
CA ARG A 284 -20.38 -6.18 -13.16
C ARG A 284 -21.49 -6.53 -12.16
N ASP A 285 -22.59 -7.15 -12.60
CA ASP A 285 -23.71 -7.46 -11.72
C ASP A 285 -23.26 -8.27 -10.51
N GLY A 286 -23.51 -7.73 -9.29
CA GLY A 286 -23.10 -8.29 -8.02
C GLY A 286 -21.65 -8.05 -7.61
N LEU A 287 -20.82 -7.33 -8.41
CA LEU A 287 -19.40 -7.14 -8.12
C LEU A 287 -18.92 -5.74 -8.46
N LEU A 288 -18.03 -5.20 -7.58
CA LEU A 288 -17.27 -3.96 -7.76
C LEU A 288 -15.80 -4.19 -7.40
N CYS A 289 -14.86 -3.67 -8.20
CA CYS A 289 -13.45 -3.58 -7.83
C CYS A 289 -13.09 -2.16 -7.37
N ILE A 290 -12.23 -2.05 -6.35
CA ILE A 290 -11.74 -0.79 -5.79
C ILE A 290 -10.23 -0.87 -5.49
N GLY A 291 -9.62 0.29 -5.20
CA GLY A 291 -8.18 0.37 -4.91
C GLY A 291 -7.32 -0.20 -6.04
N ASP A 292 -6.18 -0.82 -5.72
CA ASP A 292 -5.24 -1.37 -6.72
C ASP A 292 -5.85 -2.52 -7.55
N ALA A 293 -6.98 -3.12 -7.14
CA ALA A 293 -7.71 -4.10 -7.96
C ALA A 293 -8.41 -3.43 -9.15
N ALA A 294 -8.80 -2.17 -9.02
CA ALA A 294 -9.42 -1.37 -10.07
C ALA A 294 -8.42 -0.49 -10.83
N HIS A 295 -7.46 0.10 -10.11
CA HIS A 295 -6.44 0.99 -10.69
C HIS A 295 -5.14 0.96 -9.88
N ALA A 296 -4.12 0.31 -10.40
CA ALA A 296 -2.79 0.38 -9.82
C ALA A 296 -2.06 1.63 -10.29
N MET A 297 -1.30 2.25 -9.40
CA MET A 297 -0.61 3.50 -9.70
C MET A 297 0.87 3.48 -9.30
N SER A 298 1.59 4.51 -9.78
CA SER A 298 2.98 4.73 -9.41
C SER A 298 3.14 4.98 -7.90
N PRO A 299 4.20 4.49 -7.26
CA PRO A 299 4.50 4.76 -5.85
C PRO A 299 4.99 6.19 -5.59
N VAL A 300 5.22 6.99 -6.65
CA VAL A 300 5.70 8.37 -6.52
C VAL A 300 4.71 9.20 -5.71
N GLY A 301 5.24 9.89 -4.70
CA GLY A 301 4.46 10.74 -3.80
C GLY A 301 3.69 9.97 -2.70
N GLY A 302 3.73 8.62 -2.68
CA GLY A 302 3.04 7.82 -1.66
C GLY A 302 1.51 7.97 -1.67
N VAL A 303 0.90 8.27 -2.84
CA VAL A 303 -0.53 8.63 -2.92
C VAL A 303 -1.48 7.44 -3.03
N GLY A 304 -1.00 6.23 -3.29
CA GLY A 304 -1.82 5.04 -3.56
C GLY A 304 -2.86 4.75 -2.48
N ILE A 305 -2.47 4.72 -1.21
CA ILE A 305 -3.39 4.56 -0.07
C ILE A 305 -4.48 5.64 -0.08
N ASN A 306 -4.07 6.89 -0.29
CA ASN A 306 -4.92 8.07 -0.15
C ASN A 306 -5.95 8.21 -1.28
N LEU A 307 -5.73 7.55 -2.40
CA LEU A 307 -6.70 7.46 -3.50
C LEU A 307 -7.55 6.18 -3.43
N ALA A 308 -7.13 5.21 -2.63
CA ALA A 308 -7.89 3.98 -2.40
C ALA A 308 -8.96 4.15 -1.30
N ILE A 309 -8.84 5.19 -0.49
CA ILE A 309 -9.75 5.61 0.59
C ILE A 309 -10.70 6.69 0.09
#